data_af27af5de4da9c0dc878b0e4b0ffd8e6
#
_entry.id   af27af5de4da9c0dc878b0e4b0ffd8e6
#
_cell.length_a   1.000
_cell.length_b   1.000
_cell.length_c   1.000
_cell.angle_alpha   90.00
_cell.angle_beta   90.00
_cell.angle_gamma   90.00
#
_symmetry.space_group_name_H-M   'P 1'
#
loop_
_entity.id
_entity.type
_entity.pdbx_description
1 polymer ?
#
loop_
_entity_poly.entity_id
_entity_poly.type
_entity_poly.pdbx_seq_one_letter_code
_entity_poly.pdbx_strand_id
1 'polypeptide(L)'
;LSKNVTVNANYNMKHLLKFIKLGKPQFAVGLFFYFSLGALLGVLFNAQFVLSKFILGFAIIFLSTWAVHYHNDYFDFDSDQYGIPTAISGGSGVLIEHPEWRNKSKIMGITLIGLAIAISALLTYLFSYPITFVLFVIIANLIAWVYAAPPFKLSYRGLGEFGNTAIGLLFPGLGYFAIIGTLNLPFFIFAIPMLFLQLLFTISVEIPDMEGDRLGGKMTWIASKGRKFGFQIIAISGILATISFLLLSYTNLFPAIIDFRIIAVISLIPMSLGVIELIKNPNDKATATKFCIYNLAGIFITVILINLYFLSLLK
;
A
#
# COMPACT_ATOMS: atom_id res chain seq x y z
N LEU A 1 -27.44 -39.29 -3.96
CA LEU A 1 -25.98 -39.05 -3.71
C LEU A 1 -25.46 -37.84 -4.49
N SER A 2 -25.82 -37.60 -5.75
CA SER A 2 -25.34 -36.50 -6.58
C SER A 2 -25.75 -35.08 -6.08
N LYS A 3 -26.99 -34.92 -5.62
CA LYS A 3 -27.49 -33.62 -5.11
C LYS A 3 -26.77 -33.18 -3.80
N ASN A 4 -26.46 -34.09 -2.91
CA ASN A 4 -25.75 -33.77 -1.66
C ASN A 4 -24.29 -33.41 -1.90
N VAL A 5 -23.64 -34.01 -2.90
CA VAL A 5 -22.25 -33.68 -3.29
C VAL A 5 -22.18 -32.28 -3.90
N THR A 6 -23.14 -31.91 -4.79
CA THR A 6 -23.19 -30.58 -5.38
C THR A 6 -23.53 -29.47 -4.38
N VAL A 7 -24.42 -29.74 -3.40
CA VAL A 7 -24.74 -28.79 -2.31
C VAL A 7 -23.54 -28.55 -1.42
N ASN A 8 -22.81 -29.61 -1.02
CA ASN A 8 -21.60 -29.48 -0.21
C ASN A 8 -20.45 -28.77 -0.98
N ALA A 9 -20.28 -29.05 -2.26
CA ALA A 9 -19.29 -28.37 -3.08
C ALA A 9 -19.59 -26.86 -3.20
N ASN A 10 -20.84 -26.47 -3.41
CA ASN A 10 -21.27 -25.08 -3.47
C ASN A 10 -21.12 -24.36 -2.12
N TYR A 11 -21.39 -25.05 -1.02
CA TYR A 11 -21.18 -24.52 0.34
C TYR A 11 -19.69 -24.25 0.60
N ASN A 12 -18.82 -25.23 0.35
CA ASN A 12 -17.38 -25.08 0.52
C ASN A 12 -16.79 -24.00 -0.39
N MET A 13 -17.26 -23.88 -1.62
CA MET A 13 -16.83 -22.82 -2.54
C MET A 13 -17.19 -21.41 -2.02
N LYS A 14 -18.40 -21.22 -1.49
CA LYS A 14 -18.80 -19.95 -0.89
C LYS A 14 -17.94 -19.56 0.31
N HIS A 15 -17.62 -20.51 1.18
CA HIS A 15 -16.74 -20.28 2.32
C HIS A 15 -15.31 -19.94 1.88
N LEU A 16 -14.78 -20.64 0.86
CA LEU A 16 -13.46 -20.35 0.29
C LEU A 16 -13.41 -18.93 -0.30
N LEU A 17 -14.41 -18.54 -1.08
CA LEU A 17 -14.49 -17.19 -1.67
C LEU A 17 -14.58 -16.10 -0.59
N LYS A 18 -15.35 -16.32 0.49
CA LYS A 18 -15.39 -15.40 1.63
C LYS A 18 -14.00 -15.29 2.31
N PHE A 19 -13.31 -16.40 2.51
CA PHE A 19 -11.98 -16.40 3.09
C PHE A 19 -10.96 -15.68 2.20
N ILE A 20 -11.03 -15.85 0.87
CA ILE A 20 -10.22 -15.08 -0.09
C ILE A 20 -10.56 -13.59 -0.03
N LYS A 21 -11.84 -13.23 0.12
CA LYS A 21 -12.29 -11.83 0.25
C LYS A 21 -11.64 -11.13 1.46
N LEU A 22 -11.34 -11.84 2.54
CA LEU A 22 -10.62 -11.31 3.70
C LEU A 22 -9.27 -10.70 3.29
N GLY A 23 -8.57 -11.31 2.35
CA GLY A 23 -7.31 -10.80 1.79
C GLY A 23 -7.45 -9.57 0.89
N LYS A 24 -8.66 -9.06 0.64
CA LYS A 24 -8.93 -7.85 -0.15
C LYS A 24 -8.19 -7.82 -1.50
N PRO A 25 -8.38 -8.81 -2.39
CA PRO A 25 -7.61 -8.96 -3.64
C PRO A 25 -7.74 -7.77 -4.60
N GLN A 26 -8.74 -6.91 -4.45
CA GLN A 26 -8.93 -5.70 -5.26
C GLN A 26 -7.75 -4.72 -5.15
N PHE A 27 -6.99 -4.74 -4.06
CA PHE A 27 -5.82 -3.87 -3.91
C PHE A 27 -4.62 -4.31 -4.77
N ALA A 28 -4.64 -5.52 -5.33
CA ALA A 28 -3.56 -6.03 -6.17
C ALA A 28 -3.26 -5.15 -7.41
N VAL A 29 -4.27 -4.50 -7.97
CA VAL A 29 -4.11 -3.61 -9.14
C VAL A 29 -3.26 -2.40 -8.78
N GLY A 30 -3.56 -1.72 -7.67
CA GLY A 30 -2.76 -0.59 -7.22
C GLY A 30 -1.33 -0.99 -6.88
N LEU A 31 -1.20 -2.11 -6.19
CA LEU A 31 0.10 -2.71 -5.84
C LEU A 31 0.97 -2.96 -7.08
N PHE A 32 0.38 -3.48 -8.16
CA PHE A 32 1.08 -3.72 -9.42
C PHE A 32 1.70 -2.44 -9.98
N PHE A 33 0.96 -1.33 -10.00
CA PHE A 33 1.48 -0.08 -10.56
C PHE A 33 2.56 0.56 -9.68
N TYR A 34 2.46 0.47 -8.35
CA TYR A 34 3.53 0.95 -7.45
C TYR A 34 4.82 0.12 -7.60
N PHE A 35 4.70 -1.19 -7.68
CA PHE A 35 5.83 -2.09 -7.93
C PHE A 35 6.45 -1.82 -9.31
N SER A 36 5.62 -1.74 -10.36
CA SER A 36 6.08 -1.49 -11.74
C SER A 36 6.78 -0.15 -11.87
N LEU A 37 6.35 0.88 -11.13
CA LEU A 37 7.01 2.18 -11.13
C LEU A 37 8.49 2.08 -10.72
N GLY A 38 8.76 1.35 -9.63
CA GLY A 38 10.14 1.10 -9.21
C GLY A 38 10.91 0.23 -10.20
N ALA A 39 10.28 -0.80 -10.75
CA ALA A 39 10.89 -1.67 -11.75
C ALA A 39 11.27 -0.90 -13.03
N LEU A 40 10.36 -0.05 -13.53
CA LEU A 40 10.62 0.80 -14.70
C LEU A 40 11.72 1.83 -14.44
N LEU A 41 11.73 2.43 -13.25
CA LEU A 41 12.84 3.29 -12.85
C LEU A 41 14.17 2.53 -12.92
N GLY A 42 14.22 1.28 -12.44
CA GLY A 42 15.39 0.43 -12.54
C GLY A 42 15.84 0.21 -13.97
N VAL A 43 14.92 -0.04 -14.90
CA VAL A 43 15.23 -0.19 -16.33
C VAL A 43 15.76 1.12 -16.92
N LEU A 44 15.21 2.26 -16.55
CA LEU A 44 15.70 3.58 -16.99
C LEU A 44 17.11 3.89 -16.47
N PHE A 45 17.55 3.25 -15.39
CA PHE A 45 18.96 3.24 -14.97
C PHE A 45 19.82 2.22 -15.72
N ASN A 46 19.39 1.80 -16.92
CA ASN A 46 20.05 0.85 -17.81
C ASN A 46 20.17 -0.59 -17.27
N ALA A 47 19.36 -0.97 -16.29
CA ALA A 47 19.29 -2.36 -15.88
C ALA A 47 18.51 -3.19 -16.92
N GLN A 48 19.03 -4.38 -17.24
CA GLN A 48 18.33 -5.28 -18.13
C GLN A 48 17.02 -5.76 -17.51
N PHE A 49 15.90 -5.60 -18.22
CA PHE A 49 14.63 -6.18 -17.82
C PHE A 49 14.67 -7.70 -17.97
N VAL A 50 14.44 -8.41 -16.87
CA VAL A 50 14.34 -9.86 -16.83
C VAL A 50 12.96 -10.23 -16.26
N LEU A 51 12.13 -10.87 -17.09
CA LEU A 51 10.74 -11.17 -16.74
C LEU A 51 10.59 -12.00 -15.45
N SER A 52 11.50 -12.97 -15.23
CA SER A 52 11.48 -13.78 -14.00
C SER A 52 11.79 -12.98 -12.74
N LYS A 53 12.68 -11.99 -12.80
CA LYS A 53 12.93 -11.04 -11.70
C LYS A 53 11.67 -10.24 -11.38
N PHE A 54 10.99 -9.74 -12.43
CA PHE A 54 9.75 -8.97 -12.28
C PHE A 54 8.64 -9.83 -11.68
N ILE A 55 8.39 -11.04 -12.19
CA ILE A 55 7.33 -11.93 -11.70
C ILE A 55 7.59 -12.36 -10.25
N LEU A 56 8.81 -12.80 -9.92
CA LEU A 56 9.16 -13.21 -8.56
C LEU A 56 9.11 -12.02 -7.58
N GLY A 57 9.61 -10.86 -7.99
CA GLY A 57 9.52 -9.63 -7.20
C GLY A 57 8.06 -9.22 -6.96
N PHE A 58 7.21 -9.28 -7.99
CA PHE A 58 5.78 -9.01 -7.83
C PHE A 58 5.09 -10.05 -6.94
N ALA A 59 5.45 -11.32 -7.04
CA ALA A 59 4.92 -12.36 -6.15
C ALA A 59 5.26 -12.08 -4.67
N ILE A 60 6.48 -11.62 -4.37
CA ILE A 60 6.89 -11.26 -3.01
C ILE A 60 5.99 -10.17 -2.44
N ILE A 61 5.81 -9.05 -3.17
CA ILE A 61 5.02 -7.93 -2.68
C ILE A 61 3.53 -8.27 -2.60
N PHE A 62 3.02 -9.07 -3.54
CA PHE A 62 1.64 -9.54 -3.54
C PHE A 62 1.36 -10.41 -2.29
N LEU A 63 2.22 -11.38 -1.99
CA LEU A 63 2.08 -12.25 -0.82
C LEU A 63 2.21 -11.45 0.49
N SER A 64 3.18 -10.54 0.57
CA SER A 64 3.37 -9.68 1.74
C SER A 64 2.14 -8.80 1.99
N THR A 65 1.61 -8.14 0.95
CA THR A 65 0.43 -7.28 1.08
C THR A 65 -0.81 -8.09 1.41
N TRP A 66 -0.94 -9.27 0.81
CA TRP A 66 -2.06 -10.16 1.12
C TRP A 66 -2.02 -10.63 2.57
N ALA A 67 -0.84 -10.94 3.10
CA ALA A 67 -0.62 -11.29 4.49
C ALA A 67 -1.07 -10.19 5.47
N VAL A 68 -0.85 -8.91 5.11
CA VAL A 68 -1.24 -7.75 5.94
C VAL A 68 -2.73 -7.78 6.26
N HIS A 69 -3.58 -8.06 5.29
CA HIS A 69 -5.03 -8.09 5.51
C HIS A 69 -5.45 -9.20 6.47
N TYR A 70 -4.84 -10.38 6.35
CA TYR A 70 -5.15 -11.51 7.22
C TYR A 70 -4.72 -11.29 8.67
N HIS A 71 -3.49 -10.80 8.90
CA HIS A 71 -3.04 -10.60 10.27
C HIS A 71 -3.62 -9.33 10.91
N ASN A 72 -3.89 -8.27 10.13
CA ASN A 72 -4.57 -7.10 10.67
C ASN A 72 -5.98 -7.44 11.14
N ASP A 73 -6.81 -8.10 10.32
CA ASP A 73 -8.14 -8.53 10.74
C ASP A 73 -8.10 -9.47 11.97
N TYR A 74 -7.03 -10.28 12.14
CA TYR A 74 -6.83 -11.09 13.35
C TYR A 74 -6.58 -10.24 14.59
N PHE A 75 -5.68 -9.25 14.52
CA PHE A 75 -5.29 -8.43 15.68
C PHE A 75 -6.32 -7.35 15.99
N ASP A 76 -6.97 -6.83 14.97
CA ASP A 76 -7.97 -5.75 15.09
C ASP A 76 -9.40 -6.29 15.30
N PHE A 77 -9.58 -7.62 15.45
CA PHE A 77 -10.88 -8.26 15.58
C PHE A 77 -11.82 -7.57 16.57
N ASP A 78 -11.30 -7.20 17.74
CA ASP A 78 -12.10 -6.56 18.80
C ASP A 78 -12.44 -5.10 18.46
N SER A 79 -11.56 -4.38 17.77
CA SER A 79 -11.80 -2.99 17.34
C SER A 79 -12.68 -2.91 16.09
N ASP A 80 -12.60 -3.85 15.20
CA ASP A 80 -13.35 -3.86 13.93
C ASP A 80 -14.87 -4.06 14.15
N GLN A 81 -15.28 -4.54 15.33
CA GLN A 81 -16.70 -4.62 15.71
C GLN A 81 -17.38 -3.25 15.75
N TYR A 82 -16.64 -2.16 15.94
CA TYR A 82 -17.16 -0.79 15.99
C TYR A 82 -17.10 -0.08 14.63
N GLY A 83 -16.40 -0.66 13.67
CA GLY A 83 -16.25 -0.13 12.32
C GLY A 83 -17.38 -0.59 11.39
N ILE A 84 -17.77 0.27 10.45
CA ILE A 84 -18.62 -0.12 9.31
C ILE A 84 -17.70 -0.21 8.11
N PRO A 85 -17.48 -1.43 7.52
CA PRO A 85 -16.65 -1.58 6.34
C PRO A 85 -17.13 -0.68 5.20
N THR A 86 -16.21 0.03 4.57
CA THR A 86 -16.46 0.83 3.36
C THR A 86 -15.75 0.21 2.16
N ALA A 87 -15.92 0.78 0.97
CA ALA A 87 -15.21 0.32 -0.22
C ALA A 87 -13.69 0.54 -0.15
N ILE A 88 -13.23 1.49 0.69
CA ILE A 88 -11.83 1.95 0.75
C ILE A 88 -11.17 1.73 2.11
N SER A 89 -11.94 1.47 3.15
CA SER A 89 -11.45 1.44 4.54
C SER A 89 -12.25 0.46 5.41
N GLY A 90 -11.78 0.25 6.64
CA GLY A 90 -12.35 -0.68 7.61
C GLY A 90 -11.86 -2.12 7.42
N GLY A 91 -12.12 -2.96 8.41
CA GLY A 91 -11.90 -4.40 8.35
C GLY A 91 -12.66 -5.05 7.19
N SER A 92 -12.35 -6.32 6.88
CA SER A 92 -13.09 -7.05 5.83
C SER A 92 -14.54 -7.37 6.22
N GLY A 93 -14.85 -7.30 7.51
CA GLY A 93 -16.10 -7.77 8.11
C GLY A 93 -16.24 -9.31 8.16
N VAL A 94 -15.37 -10.04 7.47
CA VAL A 94 -15.45 -11.50 7.33
C VAL A 94 -15.24 -12.20 8.67
N LEU A 95 -14.31 -11.75 9.50
CA LEU A 95 -14.08 -12.36 10.82
C LEU A 95 -15.18 -12.00 11.82
N ILE A 96 -15.90 -10.90 11.63
CA ILE A 96 -17.08 -10.57 12.43
C ILE A 96 -18.21 -11.55 12.11
N GLU A 97 -18.42 -11.87 10.82
CA GLU A 97 -19.40 -12.89 10.39
C GLU A 97 -18.97 -14.31 10.74
N HIS A 98 -17.65 -14.60 10.78
CA HIS A 98 -17.05 -15.92 10.95
C HIS A 98 -15.92 -15.88 11.99
N PRO A 99 -16.24 -15.68 13.30
CA PRO A 99 -15.23 -15.61 14.36
C PRO A 99 -14.35 -16.87 14.49
N GLU A 100 -14.89 -18.03 14.11
CA GLU A 100 -14.19 -19.33 14.10
C GLU A 100 -13.02 -19.36 13.11
N TRP A 101 -12.94 -18.39 12.18
CA TRP A 101 -11.82 -18.29 11.22
C TRP A 101 -10.66 -17.42 11.73
N ARG A 102 -10.80 -16.80 12.90
CA ARG A 102 -9.77 -15.88 13.45
C ARG A 102 -8.37 -16.53 13.45
N ASN A 103 -8.24 -17.72 14.02
CA ASN A 103 -6.95 -18.43 14.06
C ASN A 103 -6.48 -18.86 12.66
N LYS A 104 -7.38 -19.24 11.76
CA LYS A 104 -7.03 -19.55 10.36
C LYS A 104 -6.48 -18.32 9.64
N SER A 105 -7.04 -17.14 9.90
CA SER A 105 -6.55 -15.88 9.37
C SER A 105 -5.10 -15.60 9.81
N LYS A 106 -4.80 -15.74 11.11
CA LYS A 106 -3.43 -15.59 11.62
C LYS A 106 -2.45 -16.55 10.94
N ILE A 107 -2.81 -17.84 10.86
CA ILE A 107 -1.97 -18.86 10.24
C ILE A 107 -1.73 -18.52 8.76
N MET A 108 -2.77 -18.12 8.03
CA MET A 108 -2.64 -17.71 6.63
C MET A 108 -1.68 -16.52 6.49
N GLY A 109 -1.82 -15.47 7.31
CA GLY A 109 -0.92 -14.32 7.29
C GLY A 109 0.56 -14.74 7.50
N ILE A 110 0.83 -15.57 8.51
CA ILE A 110 2.19 -16.08 8.77
C ILE A 110 2.71 -16.93 7.59
N THR A 111 1.87 -17.78 7.02
CA THR A 111 2.24 -18.62 5.86
C THR A 111 2.61 -17.78 4.66
N LEU A 112 1.82 -16.74 4.36
CA LEU A 112 2.08 -15.83 3.23
C LEU A 112 3.38 -15.03 3.43
N ILE A 113 3.67 -14.57 4.66
CA ILE A 113 4.95 -13.93 4.99
C ILE A 113 6.11 -14.91 4.79
N GLY A 114 5.98 -16.15 5.29
CA GLY A 114 6.99 -17.18 5.11
C GLY A 114 7.28 -17.48 3.63
N LEU A 115 6.23 -17.56 2.80
CA LEU A 115 6.35 -17.74 1.35
C LEU A 115 7.03 -16.53 0.68
N ALA A 116 6.68 -15.30 1.05
CA ALA A 116 7.32 -14.10 0.52
C ALA A 116 8.82 -14.07 0.84
N ILE A 117 9.21 -14.41 2.08
CA ILE A 117 10.62 -14.52 2.48
C ILE A 117 11.32 -15.66 1.72
N ALA A 118 10.70 -16.82 1.56
CA ALA A 118 11.27 -17.96 0.82
C ALA A 118 11.51 -17.59 -0.66
N ILE A 119 10.56 -16.90 -1.32
CA ILE A 119 10.73 -16.43 -2.70
C ILE A 119 11.83 -15.36 -2.76
N SER A 120 11.95 -14.49 -1.76
CA SER A 120 13.04 -13.50 -1.73
C SER A 120 14.42 -14.15 -1.59
N ALA A 121 14.53 -15.21 -0.78
CA ALA A 121 15.75 -16.00 -0.67
C ALA A 121 16.07 -16.74 -1.98
N LEU A 122 15.06 -17.31 -2.65
CA LEU A 122 15.22 -17.95 -3.96
C LEU A 122 15.69 -16.94 -5.01
N LEU A 123 15.10 -15.73 -5.07
CA LEU A 123 15.51 -14.69 -6.01
C LEU A 123 16.94 -14.24 -5.73
N THR A 124 17.29 -14.07 -4.44
CA THR A 124 18.67 -13.77 -4.00
C THR A 124 19.65 -14.82 -4.49
N TYR A 125 19.33 -16.09 -4.35
CA TYR A 125 20.18 -17.20 -4.82
C TYR A 125 20.31 -17.22 -6.35
N LEU A 126 19.18 -17.15 -7.08
CA LEU A 126 19.15 -17.27 -8.55
C LEU A 126 19.87 -16.13 -9.25
N PHE A 127 19.84 -14.92 -8.70
CA PHE A 127 20.40 -13.72 -9.35
C PHE A 127 21.59 -13.12 -8.59
N SER A 128 22.14 -13.87 -7.61
CA SER A 128 23.30 -13.46 -6.82
C SER A 128 23.12 -12.07 -6.16
N TYR A 129 21.91 -11.80 -5.64
CA TYR A 129 21.66 -10.55 -4.93
C TYR A 129 22.31 -10.54 -3.54
N PRO A 130 22.61 -9.37 -3.01
CA PRO A 130 23.09 -9.25 -1.65
C PRO A 130 21.99 -9.68 -0.66
N ILE A 131 22.39 -10.18 0.51
CA ILE A 131 21.46 -10.58 1.60
C ILE A 131 20.52 -9.44 2.02
N THR A 132 20.90 -8.21 1.76
CA THR A 132 20.09 -7.01 2.01
C THR A 132 18.76 -7.04 1.28
N PHE A 133 18.62 -7.80 0.16
CA PHE A 133 17.33 -8.00 -0.49
C PHE A 133 16.35 -8.78 0.40
N VAL A 134 16.80 -9.88 1.00
CA VAL A 134 15.97 -10.67 1.94
C VAL A 134 15.67 -9.84 3.19
N LEU A 135 16.65 -9.10 3.71
CA LEU A 135 16.46 -8.24 4.87
C LEU A 135 15.45 -7.12 4.57
N PHE A 136 15.44 -6.55 3.37
CA PHE A 136 14.45 -5.56 2.96
C PHE A 136 13.02 -6.14 3.02
N VAL A 137 12.81 -7.36 2.52
CA VAL A 137 11.51 -8.05 2.56
C VAL A 137 11.10 -8.37 4.00
N ILE A 138 12.04 -8.82 4.85
CA ILE A 138 11.78 -9.08 6.28
C ILE A 138 11.37 -7.78 6.99
N ILE A 139 12.13 -6.70 6.82
CA ILE A 139 11.84 -5.40 7.44
C ILE A 139 10.47 -4.87 7.00
N ALA A 140 10.14 -4.96 5.70
CA ALA A 140 8.83 -4.56 5.19
C ALA A 140 7.68 -5.33 5.86
N ASN A 141 7.80 -6.65 5.99
CA ASN A 141 6.81 -7.49 6.67
C ASN A 141 6.76 -7.21 8.18
N LEU A 142 7.90 -6.92 8.84
CA LEU A 142 7.93 -6.54 10.26
C LEU A 142 7.20 -5.21 10.51
N ILE A 143 7.42 -4.18 9.67
CA ILE A 143 6.70 -2.91 9.78
C ILE A 143 5.19 -3.15 9.67
N ALA A 144 4.76 -3.95 8.69
CA ALA A 144 3.36 -4.30 8.50
C ALA A 144 2.80 -5.11 9.69
N TRP A 145 3.57 -6.04 10.25
CA TRP A 145 3.17 -6.85 11.40
C TRP A 145 2.96 -6.02 12.66
N VAL A 146 3.94 -5.16 13.01
CA VAL A 146 3.88 -4.35 14.22
C VAL A 146 2.84 -3.23 14.17
N TYR A 147 2.26 -2.98 13.00
CA TYR A 147 1.17 -2.01 12.83
C TYR A 147 -0.03 -2.34 13.73
N ALA A 148 -0.48 -3.59 13.74
CA ALA A 148 -1.60 -4.05 14.56
C ALA A 148 -1.18 -5.00 15.70
N ALA A 149 -0.02 -5.67 15.60
CA ALA A 149 0.40 -6.71 16.53
C ALA A 149 1.03 -6.17 17.82
N PRO A 150 0.73 -6.80 19.00
CA PRO A 150 1.47 -6.51 20.23
C PRO A 150 2.95 -6.95 20.08
N PRO A 151 3.87 -6.34 20.86
CA PRO A 151 3.66 -5.31 21.88
C PRO A 151 3.54 -3.90 21.31
N PHE A 152 3.85 -3.68 20.03
CA PHE A 152 3.99 -2.34 19.45
C PHE A 152 2.63 -1.71 19.14
N LYS A 153 1.76 -2.37 18.38
CA LYS A 153 0.43 -1.87 18.01
C LYS A 153 0.46 -0.40 17.56
N LEU A 154 1.21 -0.09 16.49
CA LEU A 154 1.47 1.28 16.08
C LEU A 154 0.18 2.08 15.82
N SER A 155 -0.86 1.46 15.25
CA SER A 155 -2.17 2.08 15.01
C SER A 155 -2.91 2.48 16.29
N TYR A 156 -2.58 1.86 17.42
CA TYR A 156 -3.14 2.20 18.74
C TYR A 156 -2.30 3.23 19.51
N ARG A 157 -1.20 3.72 18.94
CA ARG A 157 -0.26 4.64 19.58
C ARG A 157 0.02 5.92 18.80
N GLY A 158 -0.75 6.20 17.75
CA GLY A 158 -0.54 7.35 16.89
C GLY A 158 0.73 7.28 16.02
N LEU A 159 1.23 6.08 15.79
CA LEU A 159 2.42 5.79 14.98
C LEU A 159 2.09 4.98 13.72
N GLY A 160 0.82 4.60 13.52
CA GLY A 160 0.36 3.81 12.38
C GLY A 160 0.64 4.50 11.05
N GLU A 161 0.45 5.81 10.99
CA GLU A 161 0.64 6.62 9.79
C GLU A 161 2.10 6.59 9.29
N PHE A 162 3.08 6.53 10.19
CA PHE A 162 4.49 6.36 9.81
C PHE A 162 4.74 4.99 9.16
N GLY A 163 4.17 3.91 9.74
CA GLY A 163 4.27 2.57 9.19
C GLY A 163 3.65 2.48 7.79
N ASN A 164 2.44 3.03 7.63
CA ASN A 164 1.75 3.05 6.35
C ASN A 164 2.42 3.98 5.33
N THR A 165 2.99 5.11 5.76
CA THR A 165 3.73 6.02 4.88
C THR A 165 4.97 5.34 4.30
N ALA A 166 5.64 4.46 5.06
CA ALA A 166 6.80 3.71 4.59
C ALA A 166 6.50 2.86 3.34
N ILE A 167 5.24 2.49 3.09
CA ILE A 167 4.81 1.78 1.87
C ILE A 167 5.18 2.55 0.61
N GLY A 168 5.17 3.89 0.64
CA GLY A 168 5.60 4.75 -0.46
C GLY A 168 7.05 4.55 -0.89
N LEU A 169 7.90 4.05 0.02
CA LEU A 169 9.26 3.61 -0.29
C LEU A 169 9.30 2.10 -0.58
N LEU A 170 8.61 1.29 0.22
CA LEU A 170 8.74 -0.17 0.19
C LEU A 170 8.23 -0.79 -1.11
N PHE A 171 7.10 -0.31 -1.64
CA PHE A 171 6.49 -0.89 -2.84
C PHE A 171 7.30 -0.60 -4.10
N PRO A 172 7.60 0.66 -4.46
CA PRO A 172 8.50 0.91 -5.59
C PRO A 172 9.92 0.42 -5.30
N GLY A 173 10.36 0.42 -4.02
CA GLY A 173 11.65 -0.09 -3.60
C GLY A 173 11.85 -1.55 -3.93
N LEU A 174 10.85 -2.40 -3.72
CA LEU A 174 10.96 -3.80 -4.09
C LEU A 174 11.02 -3.98 -5.60
N GLY A 175 10.24 -3.19 -6.37
CA GLY A 175 10.31 -3.20 -7.84
C GLY A 175 11.70 -2.81 -8.37
N TYR A 176 12.25 -1.72 -7.84
CA TYR A 176 13.58 -1.24 -8.20
C TYR A 176 14.67 -2.24 -7.82
N PHE A 177 14.63 -2.76 -6.58
CA PHE A 177 15.59 -3.73 -6.09
C PHE A 177 15.54 -5.04 -6.90
N ALA A 178 14.34 -5.53 -7.21
CA ALA A 178 14.17 -6.76 -8.00
C ALA A 178 14.77 -6.65 -9.41
N ILE A 179 14.85 -5.46 -10.00
CA ILE A 179 15.42 -5.26 -11.33
C ILE A 179 16.93 -5.00 -11.27
N ILE A 180 17.38 -4.08 -10.42
CA ILE A 180 18.77 -3.64 -10.33
C ILE A 180 19.63 -4.59 -9.47
N GLY A 181 19.05 -5.18 -8.41
CA GLY A 181 19.79 -6.00 -7.43
C GLY A 181 20.37 -5.20 -6.25
N THR A 182 20.11 -3.90 -6.16
CA THR A 182 20.52 -3.04 -5.04
C THR A 182 19.63 -1.83 -4.92
N LEU A 183 19.63 -1.17 -3.73
CA LEU A 183 19.07 0.16 -3.53
C LEU A 183 20.21 1.17 -3.44
N ASN A 184 20.08 2.28 -4.15
CA ASN A 184 21.09 3.34 -4.20
C ASN A 184 20.48 4.71 -3.86
N LEU A 185 21.34 5.72 -3.71
CA LEU A 185 20.91 7.06 -3.37
C LEU A 185 19.82 7.64 -4.31
N PRO A 186 19.92 7.53 -5.64
CA PRO A 186 18.87 7.99 -6.54
C PRO A 186 17.49 7.41 -6.21
N PHE A 187 17.42 6.10 -5.90
CA PHE A 187 16.15 5.50 -5.51
C PHE A 187 15.58 6.12 -4.21
N PHE A 188 16.40 6.30 -3.17
CA PHE A 188 15.94 6.90 -1.91
C PHE A 188 15.45 8.34 -2.11
N ILE A 189 16.11 9.12 -2.96
CA ILE A 189 15.69 10.47 -3.31
C ILE A 189 14.37 10.45 -4.10
N PHE A 190 14.20 9.50 -5.06
CA PHE A 190 12.94 9.29 -5.76
C PHE A 190 11.79 8.87 -4.83
N ALA A 191 12.09 8.12 -3.76
CA ALA A 191 11.08 7.68 -2.80
C ALA A 191 10.47 8.84 -1.99
N ILE A 192 11.15 9.98 -1.85
CA ILE A 192 10.65 11.13 -1.05
C ILE A 192 9.26 11.58 -1.50
N PRO A 193 9.02 11.97 -2.76
CA PRO A 193 7.68 12.33 -3.22
C PRO A 193 6.67 11.18 -3.11
N MET A 194 7.13 9.93 -3.26
CA MET A 194 6.27 8.75 -3.10
C MET A 194 5.81 8.56 -1.65
N LEU A 195 6.65 8.89 -0.66
CA LEU A 195 6.26 8.90 0.75
C LEU A 195 5.14 9.92 1.02
N PHE A 196 5.21 11.12 0.42
CA PHE A 196 4.14 12.12 0.56
C PHE A 196 2.84 11.66 -0.11
N LEU A 197 2.89 11.06 -1.30
CA LEU A 197 1.70 10.47 -1.94
C LEU A 197 1.10 9.34 -1.09
N GLN A 198 1.95 8.54 -0.46
CA GLN A 198 1.49 7.47 0.42
C GLN A 198 0.89 8.01 1.73
N LEU A 199 1.44 9.08 2.30
CA LEU A 199 0.83 9.74 3.46
C LEU A 199 -0.56 10.30 3.10
N LEU A 200 -0.70 10.92 1.93
CA LEU A 200 -2.00 11.38 1.42
C LEU A 200 -2.98 10.20 1.31
N PHE A 201 -2.54 9.06 0.75
CA PHE A 201 -3.34 7.82 0.67
C PHE A 201 -3.76 7.35 2.07
N THR A 202 -2.81 7.23 3.00
CA THR A 202 -3.04 6.75 4.38
C THR A 202 -4.11 7.57 5.08
N ILE A 203 -3.98 8.89 5.06
CA ILE A 203 -4.95 9.78 5.69
C ILE A 203 -6.32 9.69 5.02
N SER A 204 -6.36 9.53 3.68
CA SER A 204 -7.62 9.39 2.95
C SER A 204 -8.38 8.11 3.32
N VAL A 205 -7.71 7.01 3.65
CA VAL A 205 -8.39 5.78 4.11
C VAL A 205 -8.76 5.81 5.59
N GLU A 206 -8.11 6.63 6.41
CA GLU A 206 -8.43 6.77 7.85
C GLU A 206 -9.63 7.69 8.11
N ILE A 207 -9.88 8.70 7.25
CA ILE A 207 -10.98 9.67 7.44
C ILE A 207 -12.36 8.99 7.56
N PRO A 208 -12.75 8.02 6.73
CA PRO A 208 -14.03 7.31 6.86
C PRO A 208 -14.13 6.46 8.13
N ASP A 209 -13.00 6.01 8.67
CA ASP A 209 -12.94 5.10 9.81
C ASP A 209 -12.89 5.81 11.17
N MET A 210 -12.79 7.14 11.18
CA MET A 210 -12.57 7.96 12.37
C MET A 210 -13.41 7.55 13.58
N GLU A 211 -14.72 7.36 13.40
CA GLU A 211 -15.63 7.02 14.49
C GLU A 211 -15.40 5.59 14.99
N GLY A 212 -15.24 4.64 14.07
CA GLY A 212 -14.98 3.24 14.40
C GLY A 212 -13.65 3.08 15.13
N ASP A 213 -12.60 3.75 14.66
CA ASP A 213 -11.27 3.73 15.27
C ASP A 213 -11.30 4.28 16.70
N ARG A 214 -12.01 5.40 16.94
CA ARG A 214 -12.18 5.96 18.30
C ARG A 214 -12.85 4.97 19.24
N LEU A 215 -13.94 4.35 18.80
CA LEU A 215 -14.69 3.38 19.62
C LEU A 215 -13.87 2.10 19.83
N GLY A 216 -13.09 1.68 18.84
CA GLY A 216 -12.19 0.53 18.89
C GLY A 216 -10.87 0.78 19.64
N GLY A 217 -10.65 2.01 20.15
CA GLY A 217 -9.45 2.37 20.91
C GLY A 217 -8.19 2.59 20.06
N LYS A 218 -8.31 2.70 18.72
CA LYS A 218 -7.19 3.12 17.87
C LYS A 218 -6.92 4.61 18.04
N MET A 219 -5.64 4.98 18.08
CA MET A 219 -5.21 6.36 18.25
C MET A 219 -4.59 6.90 16.96
N THR A 220 -5.27 6.65 15.81
CA THR A 220 -4.85 7.24 14.55
C THR A 220 -4.87 8.78 14.63
N TRP A 221 -4.12 9.46 13.77
CA TRP A 221 -4.13 10.92 13.75
C TRP A 221 -5.54 11.46 13.53
N ILE A 222 -6.32 10.78 12.70
CA ILE A 222 -7.69 11.19 12.39
C ILE A 222 -8.65 10.90 13.55
N ALA A 223 -8.53 9.74 14.18
CA ALA A 223 -9.27 9.42 15.40
C ALA A 223 -8.98 10.43 16.50
N SER A 224 -7.74 10.88 16.65
CA SER A 224 -7.30 11.82 17.71
C SER A 224 -7.63 13.28 17.39
N LYS A 225 -7.35 13.75 16.15
CA LYS A 225 -7.37 15.19 15.80
C LYS A 225 -8.54 15.58 14.88
N GLY A 226 -9.27 14.61 14.34
CA GLY A 226 -10.47 14.82 13.52
C GLY A 226 -10.21 15.04 12.04
N ARG A 227 -11.29 15.05 11.24
CA ARG A 227 -11.26 15.14 9.75
C ARG A 227 -10.60 16.40 9.23
N LYS A 228 -10.84 17.56 9.85
CA LYS A 228 -10.23 18.83 9.42
C LYS A 228 -8.71 18.76 9.41
N PHE A 229 -8.12 18.17 10.44
CA PHE A 229 -6.68 17.92 10.48
C PHE A 229 -6.24 16.97 9.35
N GLY A 230 -7.05 15.94 9.06
CA GLY A 230 -6.79 15.03 7.94
C GLY A 230 -6.73 15.77 6.61
N PHE A 231 -7.69 16.65 6.31
CA PHE A 231 -7.70 17.45 5.07
C PHE A 231 -6.48 18.37 4.96
N GLN A 232 -6.01 18.92 6.09
CA GLN A 232 -4.76 19.69 6.11
C GLN A 232 -3.55 18.83 5.71
N ILE A 233 -3.42 17.63 6.29
CA ILE A 233 -2.31 16.72 5.97
C ILE A 233 -2.39 16.27 4.52
N ILE A 234 -3.58 15.93 4.00
CA ILE A 234 -3.80 15.56 2.60
C ILE A 234 -3.29 16.67 1.65
N ALA A 235 -3.73 17.92 1.88
CA ALA A 235 -3.32 19.05 1.03
C ALA A 235 -1.81 19.31 1.12
N ILE A 236 -1.23 19.33 2.33
CA ILE A 236 0.20 19.53 2.55
C ILE A 236 1.00 18.41 1.87
N SER A 237 0.58 17.16 2.01
CA SER A 237 1.26 16.01 1.40
C SER A 237 1.23 16.09 -0.13
N GLY A 238 0.10 16.46 -0.72
CA GLY A 238 0.00 16.66 -2.18
C GLY A 238 0.94 17.77 -2.69
N ILE A 239 0.99 18.90 -1.97
CA ILE A 239 1.89 20.02 -2.29
C ILE A 239 3.36 19.58 -2.17
N LEU A 240 3.73 18.91 -1.06
CA LEU A 240 5.10 18.47 -0.84
C LEU A 240 5.52 17.40 -1.86
N ALA A 241 4.63 16.50 -2.26
CA ALA A 241 4.91 15.52 -3.33
C ALA A 241 5.24 16.24 -4.65
N THR A 242 4.41 17.21 -5.05
CA THR A 242 4.59 17.98 -6.29
C THR A 242 5.88 18.81 -6.27
N ILE A 243 6.14 19.52 -5.18
CA ILE A 243 7.40 20.28 -5.01
C ILE A 243 8.60 19.33 -5.05
N SER A 244 8.53 18.18 -4.37
CA SER A 244 9.62 17.20 -4.36
C SER A 244 9.90 16.68 -5.76
N PHE A 245 8.88 16.30 -6.56
CA PHE A 245 9.09 15.93 -7.96
C PHE A 245 9.72 17.06 -8.78
N LEU A 246 9.27 18.30 -8.60
CA LEU A 246 9.86 19.43 -9.29
C LEU A 246 11.33 19.62 -8.90
N LEU A 247 11.68 19.47 -7.62
CA LEU A 247 13.07 19.57 -7.14
C LEU A 247 13.97 18.50 -7.73
N LEU A 248 13.45 17.29 -8.03
CA LEU A 248 14.23 16.24 -8.69
C LEU A 248 14.74 16.69 -10.07
N SER A 249 14.04 17.57 -10.77
CA SER A 249 14.47 18.08 -12.07
C SER A 249 15.75 18.93 -12.02
N TYR A 250 16.14 19.40 -10.84
CA TYR A 250 17.37 20.16 -10.62
C TYR A 250 18.54 19.30 -10.12
N THR A 251 18.35 17.99 -10.02
CA THR A 251 19.40 17.07 -9.61
C THR A 251 20.01 16.36 -10.82
N ASN A 252 21.31 16.05 -10.75
CA ASN A 252 22.00 15.23 -11.76
C ASN A 252 22.05 13.75 -11.36
N LEU A 253 21.12 13.30 -10.51
CA LEU A 253 21.12 11.94 -9.96
C LEU A 253 20.43 10.93 -10.86
N PHE A 254 19.65 11.39 -11.84
CA PHE A 254 18.81 10.55 -12.69
C PHE A 254 19.24 10.58 -14.13
N PRO A 255 18.92 9.54 -14.94
CA PRO A 255 19.12 9.57 -16.37
C PRO A 255 18.51 10.81 -17.03
N ALA A 256 19.25 11.50 -17.90
CA ALA A 256 18.82 12.76 -18.52
C ALA A 256 17.54 12.63 -19.36
N ILE A 257 17.16 11.40 -19.74
CA ILE A 257 15.92 11.13 -20.46
C ILE A 257 14.67 11.35 -19.58
N ILE A 258 14.81 11.34 -18.25
CA ILE A 258 13.68 11.51 -17.31
C ILE A 258 13.50 13.02 -17.04
N ASP A 259 12.41 13.61 -17.54
CA ASP A 259 12.03 14.96 -17.18
C ASP A 259 11.05 14.96 -16.00
N PHE A 260 11.55 15.21 -14.79
CA PHE A 260 10.72 15.26 -13.58
C PHE A 260 9.71 16.42 -13.57
N ARG A 261 9.82 17.42 -14.43
CA ARG A 261 8.79 18.47 -14.57
C ARG A 261 7.49 17.88 -15.09
N ILE A 262 7.55 16.89 -15.98
CA ILE A 262 6.36 16.15 -16.44
C ILE A 262 5.71 15.41 -15.27
N ILE A 263 6.49 14.75 -14.43
CA ILE A 263 5.97 14.05 -13.25
C ILE A 263 5.38 15.03 -12.25
N ALA A 264 6.01 16.19 -12.05
CA ALA A 264 5.46 17.27 -11.20
C ALA A 264 4.10 17.75 -11.72
N VAL A 265 3.95 17.92 -13.04
CA VAL A 265 2.66 18.28 -13.66
C VAL A 265 1.61 17.19 -13.44
N ILE A 266 1.96 15.91 -13.62
CA ILE A 266 1.06 14.80 -13.35
C ILE A 266 0.61 14.79 -11.88
N SER A 267 1.52 15.09 -10.94
CA SER A 267 1.23 15.11 -9.50
C SER A 267 0.32 16.29 -9.06
N LEU A 268 0.05 17.25 -9.93
CA LEU A 268 -0.97 18.28 -9.68
C LEU A 268 -2.37 17.68 -9.51
N ILE A 269 -2.62 16.46 -10.00
CA ILE A 269 -3.92 15.78 -9.85
C ILE A 269 -4.24 15.55 -8.37
N PRO A 270 -3.48 14.75 -7.59
CA PRO A 270 -3.77 14.53 -6.18
C PRO A 270 -3.56 15.81 -5.35
N MET A 271 -2.64 16.68 -5.72
CA MET A 271 -2.45 17.97 -5.06
C MET A 271 -3.73 18.83 -5.15
N SER A 272 -4.30 18.99 -6.34
CA SER A 272 -5.50 19.80 -6.56
C SER A 272 -6.71 19.25 -5.83
N LEU A 273 -6.88 17.93 -5.84
CA LEU A 273 -7.96 17.25 -5.11
C LEU A 273 -7.83 17.50 -3.60
N GLY A 274 -6.64 17.34 -3.03
CA GLY A 274 -6.40 17.60 -1.61
C GLY A 274 -6.62 19.07 -1.22
N VAL A 275 -6.24 20.02 -2.06
CA VAL A 275 -6.50 21.46 -1.81
C VAL A 275 -8.00 21.77 -1.88
N ILE A 276 -8.72 21.23 -2.86
CA ILE A 276 -10.17 21.38 -2.97
C ILE A 276 -10.87 20.82 -1.72
N GLU A 277 -10.44 19.67 -1.24
CA GLU A 277 -10.98 19.02 -0.05
C GLU A 277 -10.74 19.87 1.22
N LEU A 278 -9.54 20.43 1.36
CA LEU A 278 -9.21 21.34 2.46
C LEU A 278 -10.13 22.58 2.45
N ILE A 279 -10.38 23.16 1.27
CA ILE A 279 -11.25 24.34 1.12
C ILE A 279 -12.70 24.00 1.44
N LYS A 280 -13.19 22.86 0.93
CA LYS A 280 -14.58 22.40 1.16
C LYS A 280 -14.82 21.95 2.60
N ASN A 281 -13.81 21.38 3.25
CA ASN A 281 -13.78 20.93 4.63
C ASN A 281 -15.09 20.22 5.08
N PRO A 282 -15.49 19.11 4.43
CA PRO A 282 -16.77 18.46 4.71
C PRO A 282 -16.77 17.86 6.12
N ASN A 283 -17.81 18.19 6.89
CA ASN A 283 -17.94 17.70 8.27
C ASN A 283 -18.66 16.34 8.36
N ASP A 284 -19.59 16.07 7.43
CA ASP A 284 -20.33 14.80 7.43
C ASP A 284 -19.50 13.66 6.83
N LYS A 285 -19.68 12.45 7.39
CA LYS A 285 -18.93 11.25 7.00
C LYS A 285 -19.11 10.90 5.52
N ALA A 286 -20.32 11.00 4.99
CA ALA A 286 -20.62 10.55 3.62
C ALA A 286 -19.91 11.42 2.59
N THR A 287 -19.98 12.76 2.73
CA THR A 287 -19.26 13.69 1.85
C THR A 287 -17.75 13.55 2.02
N ALA A 288 -17.24 13.45 3.25
CA ALA A 288 -15.81 13.23 3.48
C ALA A 288 -15.31 11.94 2.81
N THR A 289 -16.05 10.83 2.96
CA THR A 289 -15.70 9.55 2.29
C THR A 289 -15.66 9.70 0.77
N LYS A 290 -16.61 10.44 0.19
CA LYS A 290 -16.63 10.69 -1.26
C LYS A 290 -15.38 11.43 -1.75
N PHE A 291 -14.93 12.45 -1.01
CA PHE A 291 -13.69 13.16 -1.34
C PHE A 291 -12.47 12.25 -1.19
N CYS A 292 -12.41 11.42 -0.14
CA CYS A 292 -11.34 10.43 0.02
C CYS A 292 -11.26 9.45 -1.15
N ILE A 293 -12.41 9.00 -1.68
CA ILE A 293 -12.45 8.17 -2.89
C ILE A 293 -11.84 8.91 -4.09
N TYR A 294 -12.11 10.21 -4.25
CA TYR A 294 -11.51 11.00 -5.33
C TYR A 294 -9.98 11.14 -5.14
N ASN A 295 -9.50 11.34 -3.92
CA ASN A 295 -8.07 11.37 -3.63
C ASN A 295 -7.39 10.04 -4.00
N LEU A 296 -7.98 8.91 -3.61
CA LEU A 296 -7.45 7.60 -3.96
C LEU A 296 -7.41 7.39 -5.48
N ALA A 297 -8.49 7.73 -6.17
CA ALA A 297 -8.52 7.69 -7.64
C ALA A 297 -7.46 8.60 -8.26
N GLY A 298 -7.29 9.82 -7.73
CA GLY A 298 -6.26 10.77 -8.17
C GLY A 298 -4.84 10.22 -8.02
N ILE A 299 -4.54 9.57 -6.89
CA ILE A 299 -3.24 8.92 -6.67
C ILE A 299 -3.03 7.78 -7.67
N PHE A 300 -4.03 6.90 -7.86
CA PHE A 300 -3.92 5.80 -8.81
C PHE A 300 -3.70 6.29 -10.24
N ILE A 301 -4.45 7.29 -10.67
CA ILE A 301 -4.28 7.92 -11.99
C ILE A 301 -2.85 8.48 -12.11
N THR A 302 -2.35 9.17 -11.09
CA THR A 302 -1.00 9.72 -11.05
C THR A 302 0.06 8.62 -11.22
N VAL A 303 -0.03 7.54 -10.44
CA VAL A 303 0.92 6.43 -10.52
C VAL A 303 0.86 5.73 -11.88
N ILE A 304 -0.33 5.52 -12.44
CA ILE A 304 -0.51 4.98 -13.80
C ILE A 304 0.14 5.88 -14.86
N LEU A 305 -0.12 7.20 -14.80
CA LEU A 305 0.44 8.14 -15.76
C LEU A 305 1.98 8.21 -15.67
N ILE A 306 2.56 8.12 -14.47
CA ILE A 306 4.02 8.05 -14.33
C ILE A 306 4.57 6.73 -14.92
N ASN A 307 3.89 5.59 -14.72
CA ASN A 307 4.27 4.34 -15.37
C ASN A 307 4.23 4.46 -16.90
N LEU A 308 3.16 5.03 -17.46
CA LEU A 308 3.04 5.24 -18.91
C LEU A 308 4.12 6.18 -19.44
N TYR A 309 4.43 7.24 -18.71
CA TYR A 309 5.53 8.14 -19.03
C TYR A 309 6.87 7.38 -19.04
N PHE A 310 7.20 6.62 -18.00
CA PHE A 310 8.43 5.83 -17.97
C PHE A 310 8.50 4.80 -19.11
N LEU A 311 7.40 4.11 -19.42
CA LEU A 311 7.31 3.20 -20.56
C LEU A 311 7.57 3.91 -21.90
N SER A 312 7.11 5.15 -22.05
CA SER A 312 7.32 5.93 -23.28
C SER A 312 8.79 6.29 -23.53
N LEU A 313 9.61 6.30 -22.47
CA LEU A 313 11.05 6.58 -22.52
C LEU A 313 11.90 5.35 -22.89
N LEU A 314 11.33 4.15 -22.86
CA LEU A 314 12.03 2.90 -23.15
C LEU A 314 12.02 2.50 -24.64
N LYS A 315 11.75 3.44 -25.54
CA LYS A 315 11.69 3.24 -27.00
C LYS A 315 13.08 3.23 -27.61
#